data_7973474410bc22faa7474b528dc52df7
#
_entry.id   7973474410bc22faa7474b528dc52df7
#
_cell.length_a   1.000
_cell.length_b   1.000
_cell.length_c   1.000
_cell.angle_alpha   90.00
_cell.angle_beta   90.00
_cell.angle_gamma   90.00
#
_symmetry.space_group_name_H-M   'P 1'
#
loop_
_entity.id
_entity.type
_entity.pdbx_description
1 polymer ?
#
loop_
_entity_poly.entity_id
_entity_poly.type
_entity_poly.pdbx_seq_one_letter_code
_entity_poly.pdbx_strand_id
1 'polypeptide(L)'
;MDFLHSEIGSAKDNFYSPVHNWYKFTAGFSYKFVEAILEGEKNSQNIVFEPFAGCGTTLVSSQKCGVKAIGNEGQEFMLDIIKAKLYWNIDKTECINSLNYIDSYIKEHLTNFSMEEVHPLLSTLYDNETLKVLYLTRDSLDHISNDKIRLFLKLALSQTMHKVGLYPIAVPYISRTKRMANSGHAFARFQSIVLQMLEDIGPLQNIEQTSEIYLHDSRFENPNIGDSICNYCITSPPYLNNLDYGEVSKVHTHFFGLTENWNDITQKVRKNLVTGATTHYRDIDFDINIFKENDFSKENQLVFDELFTSYIQIMEIAKTRNGKKSFNILMMHYFEDMYYVLSSTYKCNFLGADNKQ
;
A
#
# COMPACT_ATOMS: atom_id res chain seq x y z
N MET A 1 19.75 -2.35 -22.09
CA MET A 1 18.42 -3.00 -22.26
C MET A 1 17.52 -2.06 -23.03
N ASP A 2 17.25 -2.37 -24.29
CA ASP A 2 16.25 -1.63 -25.07
C ASP A 2 14.87 -2.19 -24.75
N PHE A 3 14.21 -1.62 -23.75
CA PHE A 3 12.82 -1.94 -23.46
C PHE A 3 11.94 -1.35 -24.55
N LEU A 4 11.33 -2.18 -25.37
CA LEU A 4 10.25 -1.76 -26.27
C LEU A 4 9.07 -1.29 -25.41
N HIS A 5 8.79 -0.01 -25.40
CA HIS A 5 7.75 0.66 -24.60
C HIS A 5 6.35 -0.02 -24.68
N SER A 6 6.08 -0.79 -25.74
CA SER A 6 4.82 -1.51 -25.94
C SER A 6 4.67 -2.77 -25.07
N GLU A 7 5.75 -3.31 -24.50
CA GLU A 7 5.74 -4.57 -23.75
C GLU A 7 5.71 -4.40 -22.22
N ILE A 8 6.09 -3.21 -21.74
CA ILE A 8 6.22 -2.92 -20.30
C ILE A 8 4.84 -2.86 -19.61
N GLY A 9 3.77 -2.63 -20.37
CA GLY A 9 2.41 -2.60 -19.85
C GLY A 9 2.09 -1.34 -19.03
N SER A 10 0.95 -1.40 -18.35
CA SER A 10 0.47 -0.34 -17.46
C SER A 10 -0.03 -0.93 -16.14
N ALA A 11 -0.23 -0.10 -15.11
CA ALA A 11 -0.84 -0.54 -13.85
C ALA A 11 -2.19 -1.26 -14.01
N LYS A 12 -2.88 -1.08 -15.16
CA LYS A 12 -4.12 -1.80 -15.48
C LYS A 12 -3.92 -3.30 -15.65
N ASP A 13 -2.72 -3.73 -16.04
CA ASP A 13 -2.41 -5.16 -16.21
C ASP A 13 -2.56 -5.92 -14.90
N ASN A 14 -2.27 -5.28 -13.77
CA ASN A 14 -2.42 -5.87 -12.45
C ASN A 14 -3.87 -6.28 -12.15
N PHE A 15 -4.87 -5.64 -12.77
CA PHE A 15 -6.27 -5.97 -12.54
C PHE A 15 -6.70 -7.29 -13.20
N TYR A 16 -5.90 -7.83 -14.09
CA TYR A 16 -6.16 -9.08 -14.82
C TYR A 16 -5.18 -10.20 -14.45
N SER A 17 -4.19 -9.91 -13.60
CA SER A 17 -3.20 -10.89 -13.18
C SER A 17 -3.55 -11.48 -11.81
N PRO A 18 -3.57 -12.82 -11.67
CA PRO A 18 -3.75 -13.47 -10.38
C PRO A 18 -2.81 -12.91 -9.31
N VAL A 19 -3.24 -12.89 -8.08
CA VAL A 19 -2.59 -12.31 -6.90
C VAL A 19 -2.49 -10.78 -6.97
N HIS A 20 -2.04 -10.20 -8.09
CA HIS A 20 -1.98 -8.74 -8.23
C HIS A 20 -3.37 -8.10 -8.17
N ASN A 21 -4.40 -8.73 -8.73
CA ASN A 21 -5.78 -8.25 -8.78
C ASN A 21 -6.55 -8.37 -7.45
N TRP A 22 -5.99 -9.05 -6.44
CA TRP A 22 -6.67 -9.27 -5.16
C TRP A 22 -6.91 -7.99 -4.37
N TYR A 23 -6.14 -6.95 -4.63
CA TYR A 23 -6.39 -5.62 -4.07
C TYR A 23 -6.22 -4.56 -5.15
N LYS A 24 -7.29 -3.79 -5.39
CA LYS A 24 -7.27 -2.71 -6.37
C LYS A 24 -6.53 -1.50 -5.82
N PHE A 25 -5.34 -1.26 -6.33
CA PHE A 25 -4.51 -0.13 -5.96
C PHE A 25 -4.21 0.71 -7.21
N THR A 26 -4.62 1.99 -7.20
CA THR A 26 -4.55 2.86 -8.39
C THR A 26 -3.21 3.54 -8.57
N ALA A 27 -2.39 3.55 -7.54
CA ALA A 27 -1.06 4.18 -7.52
C ALA A 27 0.08 3.19 -7.82
N GLY A 28 -0.24 1.99 -8.30
CA GLY A 28 0.76 0.98 -8.64
C GLY A 28 1.31 1.14 -10.06
N PHE A 29 2.32 0.35 -10.36
CA PHE A 29 2.90 0.17 -11.70
C PHE A 29 2.72 -1.27 -12.19
N SER A 30 3.04 -1.53 -13.47
CA SER A 30 2.79 -2.84 -14.07
C SER A 30 3.69 -3.93 -13.48
N TYR A 31 3.13 -5.07 -13.14
CA TYR A 31 3.88 -6.26 -12.76
C TYR A 31 4.80 -6.75 -13.90
N LYS A 32 4.39 -6.56 -15.16
CA LYS A 32 5.18 -6.93 -16.34
C LYS A 32 6.51 -6.19 -16.40
N PHE A 33 6.54 -4.94 -15.93
CA PHE A 33 7.79 -4.17 -15.82
C PHE A 33 8.79 -4.85 -14.90
N VAL A 34 8.35 -5.31 -13.73
CA VAL A 34 9.21 -6.03 -12.78
C VAL A 34 9.66 -7.38 -13.36
N GLU A 35 8.72 -8.15 -13.91
CA GLU A 35 9.02 -9.45 -14.52
C GLU A 35 10.01 -9.30 -15.69
N ALA A 36 9.89 -8.27 -16.52
CA ALA A 36 10.82 -8.01 -17.62
C ALA A 36 12.24 -7.65 -17.14
N ILE A 37 12.38 -6.89 -16.02
CA ILE A 37 13.69 -6.61 -15.42
C ILE A 37 14.32 -7.89 -14.88
N LEU A 38 13.52 -8.75 -14.26
CA LEU A 38 13.95 -9.97 -13.60
C LEU A 38 14.03 -11.19 -14.53
N GLU A 39 13.69 -11.01 -15.82
CA GLU A 39 13.83 -12.06 -16.81
C GLU A 39 15.32 -12.44 -16.95
N GLY A 40 15.62 -13.72 -16.71
CA GLY A 40 17.00 -14.22 -16.70
C GLY A 40 17.69 -14.20 -15.33
N GLU A 41 17.10 -13.56 -14.30
CA GLU A 41 17.65 -13.52 -12.93
C GLU A 41 17.23 -14.71 -12.06
N LYS A 42 16.49 -15.66 -12.62
CA LYS A 42 16.05 -16.87 -11.90
C LYS A 42 17.25 -17.63 -11.33
N ASN A 43 17.15 -18.01 -10.05
CA ASN A 43 18.22 -18.69 -9.30
C ASN A 43 19.49 -17.86 -9.10
N SER A 44 19.43 -16.54 -9.31
CA SER A 44 20.52 -15.63 -8.97
C SER A 44 20.56 -15.44 -7.44
N GLN A 45 21.75 -15.01 -6.95
CA GLN A 45 21.87 -14.58 -5.57
C GLN A 45 21.42 -13.11 -5.40
N ASN A 46 20.81 -12.52 -6.43
CA ASN A 46 20.36 -11.15 -6.41
C ASN A 46 19.15 -10.96 -5.50
N ILE A 47 19.14 -9.86 -4.79
CA ILE A 47 18.07 -9.45 -3.88
C ILE A 47 17.55 -8.08 -4.34
N VAL A 48 16.24 -8.00 -4.55
CA VAL A 48 15.55 -6.75 -4.91
C VAL A 48 15.13 -6.02 -3.66
N PHE A 49 15.37 -4.72 -3.60
CA PHE A 49 14.81 -3.84 -2.57
C PHE A 49 13.69 -2.96 -3.13
N GLU A 50 12.60 -2.82 -2.38
CA GLU A 50 11.46 -1.96 -2.70
C GLU A 50 11.12 -1.07 -1.49
N PRO A 51 11.57 0.20 -1.48
CA PRO A 51 11.30 1.12 -0.37
C PRO A 51 9.84 1.59 -0.27
N PHE A 52 9.03 1.42 -1.31
CA PHE A 52 7.64 1.87 -1.36
C PHE A 52 6.72 0.75 -1.86
N ALA A 53 6.62 -0.33 -1.08
CA ALA A 53 5.99 -1.57 -1.53
C ALA A 53 4.51 -1.41 -1.95
N GLY A 54 3.76 -0.47 -1.37
CA GLY A 54 2.39 -0.14 -1.74
C GLY A 54 1.46 -1.34 -1.66
N CYS A 55 1.07 -1.93 -2.79
CA CYS A 55 0.28 -3.15 -2.82
C CYS A 55 1.10 -4.41 -3.14
N GLY A 56 2.43 -4.34 -3.09
CA GLY A 56 3.34 -5.47 -3.21
C GLY A 56 3.67 -5.91 -4.63
N THR A 57 3.54 -5.05 -5.63
CA THR A 57 3.78 -5.43 -7.04
C THR A 57 5.18 -6.00 -7.24
N THR A 58 6.22 -5.31 -6.77
CA THR A 58 7.61 -5.77 -6.87
C THR A 58 7.83 -7.09 -6.16
N LEU A 59 7.33 -7.23 -4.92
CA LEU A 59 7.56 -8.42 -4.10
C LEU A 59 6.88 -9.66 -4.68
N VAL A 60 5.62 -9.52 -5.11
CA VAL A 60 4.85 -10.61 -5.73
C VAL A 60 5.50 -11.07 -7.04
N SER A 61 5.90 -10.11 -7.89
CA SER A 61 6.56 -10.42 -9.17
C SER A 61 7.92 -11.09 -8.95
N SER A 62 8.73 -10.56 -8.01
CA SER A 62 10.04 -11.15 -7.68
C SER A 62 9.89 -12.58 -7.17
N GLN A 63 8.98 -12.84 -6.22
CA GLN A 63 8.71 -14.17 -5.71
C GLN A 63 8.26 -15.13 -6.83
N LYS A 64 7.39 -14.67 -7.73
CA LYS A 64 6.95 -15.44 -8.89
C LYS A 64 8.10 -15.78 -9.84
N CYS A 65 9.04 -14.85 -10.01
CA CYS A 65 10.26 -15.06 -10.78
C CYS A 65 11.32 -15.92 -10.05
N GLY A 66 11.10 -16.28 -8.78
CA GLY A 66 12.08 -17.02 -7.96
C GLY A 66 13.27 -16.16 -7.52
N VAL A 67 13.10 -14.84 -7.46
CA VAL A 67 14.10 -13.87 -6.99
C VAL A 67 13.69 -13.37 -5.61
N LYS A 68 14.64 -13.30 -4.68
CA LYS A 68 14.40 -12.74 -3.35
C LYS A 68 14.11 -11.24 -3.45
N ALA A 69 13.09 -10.77 -2.72
CA ALA A 69 12.82 -9.35 -2.59
C ALA A 69 12.57 -8.96 -1.13
N ILE A 70 12.96 -7.75 -0.78
CA ILE A 70 12.74 -7.17 0.55
C ILE A 70 12.07 -5.82 0.33
N GLY A 71 11.00 -5.55 1.09
CA GLY A 71 10.27 -4.29 0.96
C GLY A 71 10.00 -3.62 2.29
N ASN A 72 9.82 -2.30 2.23
CA ASN A 72 9.28 -1.48 3.30
C ASN A 72 7.88 -0.97 2.92
N GLU A 73 6.99 -0.91 3.90
CA GLU A 73 5.67 -0.28 3.78
C GLU A 73 5.37 0.51 5.05
N GLY A 74 4.98 1.77 4.91
CA GLY A 74 4.70 2.67 6.04
C GLY A 74 3.31 2.49 6.65
N GLN A 75 2.39 1.76 5.99
CA GLN A 75 1.01 1.57 6.42
C GLN A 75 0.76 0.14 6.88
N GLU A 76 0.32 -0.02 8.13
CA GLU A 76 0.00 -1.33 8.70
C GLU A 76 -1.04 -2.10 7.89
N PHE A 77 -2.10 -1.43 7.43
CA PHE A 77 -3.11 -2.06 6.58
C PHE A 77 -2.52 -2.61 5.27
N MET A 78 -1.67 -1.83 4.61
CA MET A 78 -1.04 -2.26 3.35
C MET A 78 -0.02 -3.38 3.59
N LEU A 79 0.70 -3.36 4.72
CA LEU A 79 1.56 -4.47 5.14
C LEU A 79 0.79 -5.80 5.18
N ASP A 80 -0.41 -5.82 5.77
CA ASP A 80 -1.25 -7.01 5.85
C ASP A 80 -1.70 -7.49 4.46
N ILE A 81 -2.06 -6.55 3.58
CA ILE A 81 -2.40 -6.84 2.18
C ILE A 81 -1.22 -7.50 1.45
N ILE A 82 0.00 -6.98 1.63
CA ILE A 82 1.20 -7.53 0.99
C ILE A 82 1.50 -8.91 1.55
N LYS A 83 1.51 -9.09 2.88
CA LYS A 83 1.74 -10.40 3.51
C LYS A 83 0.76 -11.44 2.99
N ALA A 84 -0.54 -11.11 2.91
CA ALA A 84 -1.54 -12.02 2.38
C ALA A 84 -1.29 -12.40 0.91
N LYS A 85 -0.80 -11.46 0.09
CA LYS A 85 -0.43 -11.73 -1.31
C LYS A 85 0.81 -12.60 -1.48
N LEU A 86 1.68 -12.64 -0.49
CA LEU A 86 2.91 -13.46 -0.52
C LEU A 86 2.69 -14.89 0.01
N TYR A 87 1.60 -15.16 0.71
CA TYR A 87 1.29 -16.48 1.26
C TYR A 87 0.56 -17.36 0.24
N TRP A 88 1.33 -18.12 -0.55
CA TRP A 88 0.76 -19.02 -1.57
C TRP A 88 0.54 -20.45 -1.07
N ASN A 89 1.19 -20.83 0.03
CA ASN A 89 0.98 -22.12 0.68
C ASN A 89 -0.12 -22.01 1.77
N ILE A 90 -1.37 -21.89 1.32
CA ILE A 90 -2.56 -21.87 2.16
C ILE A 90 -3.21 -23.24 2.14
N ASP A 91 -3.46 -23.83 3.33
CA ASP A 91 -4.25 -25.06 3.43
C ASP A 91 -5.70 -24.79 3.01
N LYS A 92 -6.10 -25.38 1.90
CA LYS A 92 -7.44 -25.19 1.32
C LYS A 92 -8.53 -25.71 2.25
N THR A 93 -8.30 -26.82 2.92
CA THR A 93 -9.29 -27.44 3.80
C THR A 93 -9.50 -26.58 5.04
N GLU A 94 -8.42 -26.11 5.66
CA GLU A 94 -8.48 -25.20 6.81
C GLU A 94 -9.15 -23.86 6.45
N CYS A 95 -8.85 -23.32 5.27
CA CYS A 95 -9.47 -22.11 4.78
C CYS A 95 -10.98 -22.29 4.55
N ILE A 96 -11.43 -23.40 3.99
CA ILE A 96 -12.85 -23.72 3.82
C ILE A 96 -13.55 -23.94 5.17
N ASN A 97 -12.90 -24.60 6.13
CA ASN A 97 -13.43 -24.74 7.48
C ASN A 97 -13.59 -23.36 8.15
N SER A 98 -12.65 -22.46 7.94
CA SER A 98 -12.75 -21.07 8.41
C SER A 98 -13.93 -20.32 7.79
N LEU A 99 -14.20 -20.52 6.49
CA LEU A 99 -15.41 -19.96 5.84
C LEU A 99 -16.71 -20.48 6.46
N ASN A 100 -16.79 -21.78 6.76
CA ASN A 100 -17.95 -22.39 7.41
C ASN A 100 -18.16 -21.85 8.83
N TYR A 101 -17.05 -21.66 9.56
CA TYR A 101 -17.09 -21.02 10.88
C TYR A 101 -17.64 -19.60 10.80
N ILE A 102 -17.12 -18.77 9.85
CA ILE A 102 -17.56 -17.40 9.65
C ILE A 102 -19.06 -17.34 9.31
N ASP A 103 -19.55 -18.22 8.44
CA ASP A 103 -20.98 -18.32 8.11
C ASP A 103 -21.85 -18.59 9.35
N SER A 104 -21.41 -19.54 10.19
CA SER A 104 -22.08 -19.86 11.44
C SER A 104 -22.08 -18.70 12.42
N TYR A 105 -20.92 -18.03 12.56
CA TYR A 105 -20.77 -16.86 13.41
C TYR A 105 -21.70 -15.71 12.98
N ILE A 106 -21.77 -15.43 11.67
CA ILE A 106 -22.68 -14.40 11.15
C ILE A 106 -24.13 -14.74 11.49
N LYS A 107 -24.58 -15.98 11.23
CA LYS A 107 -25.98 -16.42 11.50
C LYS A 107 -26.34 -16.29 12.97
N GLU A 108 -25.43 -16.61 13.88
CA GLU A 108 -25.63 -16.53 15.30
C GLU A 108 -25.76 -15.09 15.83
N HIS A 109 -24.95 -14.16 15.27
CA HIS A 109 -24.82 -12.80 15.81
C HIS A 109 -25.61 -11.75 15.00
N LEU A 110 -26.17 -12.09 13.84
CA LEU A 110 -26.80 -11.12 12.92
C LEU A 110 -27.94 -10.35 13.54
N THR A 111 -28.79 -11.02 14.35
CA THR A 111 -29.97 -10.40 14.98
C THR A 111 -29.61 -9.45 16.11
N ASN A 112 -28.49 -9.68 16.77
CA ASN A 112 -28.03 -8.92 17.94
C ASN A 112 -27.02 -7.83 17.62
N PHE A 113 -26.64 -7.68 16.34
CA PHE A 113 -25.63 -6.71 15.93
C PHE A 113 -26.13 -5.27 16.11
N SER A 114 -25.36 -4.45 16.85
CA SER A 114 -25.66 -3.03 17.06
C SER A 114 -25.06 -2.18 15.96
N MET A 115 -25.89 -1.35 15.32
CA MET A 115 -25.42 -0.38 14.33
C MET A 115 -24.65 0.80 14.96
N GLU A 116 -24.67 0.95 16.29
CA GLU A 116 -23.89 1.96 17.01
C GLU A 116 -22.37 1.72 16.93
N GLU A 117 -21.97 0.47 16.68
CA GLU A 117 -20.58 0.07 16.51
C GLU A 117 -20.00 0.43 15.13
N VAL A 118 -20.87 0.84 14.20
CA VAL A 118 -20.47 1.12 12.82
C VAL A 118 -19.90 2.53 12.71
N HIS A 119 -18.69 2.63 12.14
CA HIS A 119 -18.06 3.93 11.88
C HIS A 119 -18.94 4.80 10.96
N PRO A 120 -19.19 6.09 11.27
CA PRO A 120 -20.12 6.95 10.52
C PRO A 120 -19.84 7.06 9.01
N LEU A 121 -18.55 7.07 8.60
CA LEU A 121 -18.19 7.07 7.18
C LEU A 121 -18.76 5.84 6.46
N LEU A 122 -18.67 4.66 7.07
CA LEU A 122 -19.09 3.39 6.46
C LEU A 122 -20.60 3.35 6.28
N SER A 123 -21.38 3.88 7.22
CA SER A 123 -22.83 4.01 7.11
C SER A 123 -23.26 4.87 5.90
N THR A 124 -22.39 5.72 5.38
CA THR A 124 -22.65 6.48 4.14
C THR A 124 -22.33 5.73 2.86
N LEU A 125 -21.55 4.63 2.94
CA LEU A 125 -20.99 3.91 1.80
C LEU A 125 -21.67 2.56 1.55
N TYR A 126 -22.36 2.03 2.53
CA TYR A 126 -23.00 0.71 2.48
C TYR A 126 -24.43 0.80 3.05
N ASP A 127 -25.28 -0.13 2.68
CA ASP A 127 -26.55 -0.35 3.37
C ASP A 127 -26.35 -1.11 4.67
N ASN A 128 -27.35 -1.03 5.58
CA ASN A 128 -27.25 -1.59 6.92
C ASN A 128 -27.07 -3.12 6.93
N GLU A 129 -27.73 -3.84 6.06
CA GLU A 129 -27.64 -5.31 6.02
C GLU A 129 -26.25 -5.75 5.51
N THR A 130 -25.73 -5.07 4.52
CA THR A 130 -24.34 -5.26 4.07
C THR A 130 -23.34 -4.98 5.18
N LEU A 131 -23.53 -3.88 5.94
CA LEU A 131 -22.62 -3.51 7.04
C LEU A 131 -22.61 -4.56 8.14
N LYS A 132 -23.77 -5.04 8.59
CA LYS A 132 -23.85 -6.11 9.59
C LYS A 132 -23.02 -7.32 9.19
N VAL A 133 -23.19 -7.78 7.95
CA VAL A 133 -22.44 -8.93 7.45
C VAL A 133 -20.94 -8.66 7.36
N LEU A 134 -20.53 -7.48 6.88
CA LEU A 134 -19.11 -7.11 6.78
C LEU A 134 -18.45 -7.06 8.17
N TYR A 135 -19.10 -6.39 9.15
CA TYR A 135 -18.56 -6.28 10.51
C TYR A 135 -18.49 -7.64 11.20
N LEU A 136 -19.53 -8.45 11.13
CA LEU A 136 -19.51 -9.80 11.70
C LEU A 136 -18.48 -10.71 11.01
N THR A 137 -18.28 -10.56 9.70
CA THR A 137 -17.16 -11.22 9.01
C THR A 137 -15.82 -10.76 9.57
N ARG A 138 -15.62 -9.45 9.76
CA ARG A 138 -14.39 -8.90 10.36
C ARG A 138 -14.15 -9.47 11.75
N ASP A 139 -15.16 -9.40 12.63
CA ASP A 139 -15.04 -9.81 14.03
C ASP A 139 -14.78 -11.32 14.14
N SER A 140 -15.36 -12.13 13.26
CA SER A 140 -15.09 -13.56 13.20
C SER A 140 -13.62 -13.90 12.84
N LEU A 141 -12.90 -13.00 12.15
CA LEU A 141 -11.48 -13.23 11.79
C LEU A 141 -10.58 -13.32 13.03
N ASP A 142 -10.93 -12.63 14.13
CA ASP A 142 -10.15 -12.66 15.37
C ASP A 142 -10.15 -14.05 16.03
N HIS A 143 -11.09 -14.91 15.66
CA HIS A 143 -11.18 -16.29 16.13
C HIS A 143 -10.43 -17.29 15.23
N ILE A 144 -9.85 -16.84 14.13
CA ILE A 144 -9.02 -17.68 13.23
C ILE A 144 -7.59 -17.70 13.76
N SER A 145 -7.16 -18.83 14.29
CA SER A 145 -5.84 -18.98 14.93
C SER A 145 -4.66 -18.99 13.95
N ASN A 146 -4.88 -19.43 12.72
CA ASN A 146 -3.85 -19.45 11.68
C ASN A 146 -3.69 -18.06 11.07
N ASP A 147 -2.59 -17.36 11.39
CA ASP A 147 -2.31 -16.00 10.95
C ASP A 147 -2.31 -15.85 9.42
N LYS A 148 -1.79 -16.85 8.69
CA LYS A 148 -1.75 -16.79 7.22
C LYS A 148 -3.17 -16.84 6.64
N ILE A 149 -4.02 -17.72 7.15
CA ILE A 149 -5.42 -17.81 6.75
C ILE A 149 -6.19 -16.55 7.16
N ARG A 150 -5.97 -16.06 8.38
CA ARG A 150 -6.60 -14.82 8.85
C ARG A 150 -6.27 -13.63 7.94
N LEU A 151 -5.00 -13.43 7.57
CA LEU A 151 -4.59 -12.36 6.65
C LEU A 151 -5.14 -12.57 5.23
N PHE A 152 -5.17 -13.79 4.74
CA PHE A 152 -5.75 -14.14 3.44
C PHE A 152 -7.24 -13.79 3.39
N LEU A 153 -8.00 -14.14 4.44
CA LEU A 153 -9.41 -13.80 4.58
C LEU A 153 -9.62 -12.29 4.79
N LYS A 154 -8.74 -11.61 5.52
CA LYS A 154 -8.76 -10.14 5.67
C LYS A 154 -8.61 -9.44 4.31
N LEU A 155 -7.71 -9.93 3.45
CA LEU A 155 -7.57 -9.42 2.08
C LEU A 155 -8.83 -9.68 1.26
N ALA A 156 -9.40 -10.87 1.31
CA ALA A 156 -10.66 -11.20 0.63
C ALA A 156 -11.82 -10.31 1.10
N LEU A 157 -11.91 -10.03 2.40
CA LEU A 157 -12.90 -9.12 2.97
C LEU A 157 -12.69 -7.69 2.47
N SER A 158 -11.45 -7.22 2.39
CA SER A 158 -11.11 -5.90 1.83
C SER A 158 -11.54 -5.79 0.35
N GLN A 159 -11.33 -6.83 -0.44
CA GLN A 159 -11.81 -6.89 -1.82
C GLN A 159 -13.35 -6.93 -1.89
N THR A 160 -13.99 -7.64 -0.96
CA THR A 160 -15.46 -7.70 -0.88
C THR A 160 -16.03 -6.31 -0.65
N MET A 161 -15.45 -5.52 0.26
CA MET A 161 -15.88 -4.14 0.51
C MET A 161 -15.93 -3.31 -0.78
N HIS A 162 -14.96 -3.48 -1.68
CA HIS A 162 -14.96 -2.79 -2.98
C HIS A 162 -16.12 -3.22 -3.90
N LYS A 163 -16.62 -4.43 -3.75
CA LYS A 163 -17.64 -5.01 -4.63
C LYS A 163 -19.07 -4.78 -4.16
N VAL A 164 -19.28 -4.62 -2.84
CA VAL A 164 -20.61 -4.52 -2.25
C VAL A 164 -20.98 -3.10 -1.80
N GLY A 165 -20.06 -2.14 -1.94
CA GLY A 165 -20.32 -0.74 -1.61
C GLY A 165 -21.36 -0.09 -2.52
N LEU A 166 -22.11 0.88 -2.02
CA LEU A 166 -23.02 1.71 -2.81
C LEU A 166 -22.29 2.65 -3.78
N TYR A 167 -21.03 2.92 -3.49
CA TYR A 167 -20.17 3.79 -4.26
C TYR A 167 -18.81 3.15 -4.49
N PRO A 168 -18.11 3.49 -5.58
CA PRO A 168 -16.73 3.07 -5.78
C PRO A 168 -15.84 3.56 -4.63
N ILE A 169 -15.19 2.63 -3.95
CA ILE A 169 -14.09 2.86 -3.00
C ILE A 169 -12.78 2.40 -3.63
N ALA A 170 -11.64 2.64 -3.02
CA ALA A 170 -10.32 2.32 -3.59
C ALA A 170 -10.00 3.06 -4.91
N VAL A 171 -10.56 4.21 -5.07
CA VAL A 171 -10.07 5.26 -5.96
C VAL A 171 -9.57 6.38 -5.06
N PRO A 172 -8.71 7.31 -5.52
CA PRO A 172 -8.16 8.35 -4.66
C PRO A 172 -9.22 9.07 -3.83
N TYR A 173 -10.41 9.20 -4.40
CA TYR A 173 -11.54 9.84 -3.74
C TYR A 173 -12.82 9.02 -3.95
N ILE A 174 -13.64 8.92 -2.90
CA ILE A 174 -14.93 8.25 -2.96
C ILE A 174 -15.85 9.05 -3.89
N SER A 175 -16.21 8.47 -5.03
CA SER A 175 -17.17 9.09 -5.95
C SER A 175 -18.59 8.81 -5.50
N ARG A 176 -19.27 9.79 -4.91
CA ARG A 176 -20.67 9.66 -4.48
C ARG A 176 -21.69 9.86 -5.61
N THR A 177 -21.24 10.20 -6.80
CA THR A 177 -22.13 10.37 -7.97
C THR A 177 -22.37 9.10 -8.74
N LYS A 178 -21.47 8.12 -8.64
CA LYS A 178 -21.55 6.84 -9.34
C LYS A 178 -21.96 5.74 -8.37
N ARG A 179 -23.23 5.36 -8.36
CA ARG A 179 -23.69 4.19 -7.63
C ARG A 179 -23.20 2.91 -8.31
N MET A 180 -22.76 1.97 -7.50
CA MET A 180 -22.53 0.60 -7.94
C MET A 180 -23.86 -0.15 -7.94
N ALA A 181 -24.03 -1.09 -8.86
CA ALA A 181 -25.14 -2.03 -8.79
C ALA A 181 -24.99 -2.81 -7.46
N ASN A 182 -25.98 -2.67 -6.60
CA ASN A 182 -25.99 -3.40 -5.32
C ASN A 182 -26.01 -4.90 -5.64
N SER A 183 -25.04 -5.62 -5.14
CA SER A 183 -24.97 -7.06 -5.37
C SER A 183 -25.75 -7.84 -4.34
N GLY A 184 -26.30 -7.21 -3.26
CA GLY A 184 -26.94 -7.90 -2.12
C GLY A 184 -26.25 -9.25 -1.82
N HIS A 185 -26.03 -9.70 -0.64
CA HIS A 185 -25.32 -10.96 -0.34
C HIS A 185 -23.78 -10.79 -0.16
N ALA A 186 -23.41 -9.89 0.76
CA ALA A 186 -22.00 -9.61 1.04
C ALA A 186 -21.20 -10.88 1.39
N PHE A 187 -21.79 -11.82 2.15
CA PHE A 187 -21.11 -13.06 2.50
C PHE A 187 -20.90 -14.00 1.29
N ALA A 188 -21.90 -14.15 0.43
CA ALA A 188 -21.73 -14.96 -0.80
C ALA A 188 -20.64 -14.37 -1.72
N ARG A 189 -20.54 -13.03 -1.79
CA ARG A 189 -19.47 -12.36 -2.51
C ARG A 189 -18.11 -12.63 -1.88
N PHE A 190 -18.02 -12.56 -0.56
CA PHE A 190 -16.82 -12.89 0.19
C PHE A 190 -16.35 -14.33 -0.07
N GLN A 191 -17.26 -15.31 0.04
CA GLN A 191 -16.96 -16.71 -0.27
C GLN A 191 -16.44 -16.88 -1.71
N SER A 192 -17.12 -16.27 -2.69
CA SER A 192 -16.70 -16.33 -4.09
C SER A 192 -15.29 -15.78 -4.30
N ILE A 193 -14.94 -14.70 -3.62
CA ILE A 193 -13.60 -14.09 -3.70
C ILE A 193 -12.56 -15.03 -3.06
N VAL A 194 -12.83 -15.58 -1.89
CA VAL A 194 -11.91 -16.51 -1.22
C VAL A 194 -11.65 -17.74 -2.10
N LEU A 195 -12.70 -18.32 -2.68
CA LEU A 195 -12.56 -19.48 -3.57
C LEU A 195 -11.74 -19.13 -4.82
N GLN A 196 -11.96 -17.96 -5.43
CA GLN A 196 -11.16 -17.50 -6.57
C GLN A 196 -9.69 -17.30 -6.17
N MET A 197 -9.41 -16.70 -5.02
CA MET A 197 -8.04 -16.52 -4.53
C MET A 197 -7.35 -17.87 -4.26
N LEU A 198 -8.06 -18.88 -3.76
CA LEU A 198 -7.54 -20.24 -3.60
C LEU A 198 -7.23 -20.93 -4.94
N GLU A 199 -8.02 -20.68 -5.97
CA GLU A 199 -7.74 -21.14 -7.33
C GLU A 199 -6.49 -20.46 -7.91
N ASP A 200 -6.40 -19.14 -7.74
CA ASP A 200 -5.28 -18.32 -8.23
C ASP A 200 -3.92 -18.77 -7.67
N ILE A 201 -3.84 -19.21 -6.41
CA ILE A 201 -2.60 -19.69 -5.80
C ILE A 201 -2.30 -21.16 -6.12
N GLY A 202 -3.26 -21.94 -6.62
CA GLY A 202 -3.04 -23.37 -6.90
C GLY A 202 -1.77 -23.66 -7.71
N PRO A 203 -1.51 -22.97 -8.84
CA PRO A 203 -0.28 -23.13 -9.61
C PRO A 203 0.99 -22.62 -8.92
N LEU A 204 0.86 -21.79 -7.86
CA LEU A 204 1.97 -21.11 -7.18
C LEU A 204 2.41 -21.82 -5.90
N GLN A 205 1.68 -22.81 -5.41
CA GLN A 205 1.92 -23.47 -4.11
C GLN A 205 3.31 -24.10 -3.94
N ASN A 206 3.95 -24.47 -5.06
CA ASN A 206 5.30 -25.05 -5.05
C ASN A 206 6.41 -23.99 -5.14
N ILE A 207 6.05 -22.71 -5.24
CA ILE A 207 7.02 -21.63 -5.25
C ILE A 207 7.34 -21.27 -3.80
N GLU A 208 8.62 -21.31 -3.46
CA GLU A 208 9.09 -20.92 -2.13
C GLU A 208 8.80 -19.43 -1.87
N GLN A 209 8.37 -19.11 -0.66
CA GLN A 209 8.23 -17.72 -0.23
C GLN A 209 9.62 -17.13 0.00
N THR A 210 10.06 -16.29 -0.93
CA THR A 210 11.37 -15.65 -0.90
C THR A 210 11.31 -14.17 -0.57
N SER A 211 10.11 -13.56 -0.67
CA SER A 211 9.92 -12.13 -0.42
C SER A 211 9.56 -11.84 1.04
N GLU A 212 10.16 -10.78 1.56
CA GLU A 212 9.97 -10.27 2.92
C GLU A 212 9.45 -8.83 2.89
N ILE A 213 8.60 -8.46 3.85
CA ILE A 213 8.04 -7.11 3.96
C ILE A 213 8.04 -6.65 5.41
N TYR A 214 8.44 -5.40 5.64
CA TYR A 214 8.53 -4.78 6.96
C TYR A 214 7.65 -3.55 7.05
N LEU A 215 7.00 -3.36 8.22
CA LEU A 215 6.37 -2.08 8.55
C LEU A 215 7.49 -1.11 8.91
N HIS A 216 7.82 -0.23 7.99
CA HIS A 216 8.94 0.67 8.17
C HIS A 216 8.81 1.94 7.33
N ASP A 217 9.24 3.05 7.91
CA ASP A 217 9.38 4.34 7.22
C ASP A 217 10.72 4.37 6.47
N SER A 218 10.66 4.38 5.16
CA SER A 218 11.84 4.27 4.30
C SER A 218 12.79 5.46 4.33
N ARG A 219 12.43 6.56 5.01
CA ARG A 219 13.35 7.67 5.29
C ARG A 219 14.45 7.27 6.28
N PHE A 220 14.25 6.18 7.01
CA PHE A 220 15.20 5.68 8.01
C PHE A 220 15.76 4.32 7.61
N GLU A 221 16.93 4.00 8.12
CA GLU A 221 17.52 2.67 7.94
C GLU A 221 16.66 1.61 8.64
N ASN A 222 16.36 0.54 7.92
CA ASN A 222 15.59 -0.55 8.51
C ASN A 222 16.53 -1.51 9.25
N PRO A 223 16.44 -1.63 10.59
CA PRO A 223 17.35 -2.47 11.37
C PRO A 223 17.23 -3.98 11.06
N ASN A 224 16.17 -4.39 10.37
CA ASN A 224 16.00 -5.78 9.95
C ASN A 224 16.66 -6.08 8.58
N ILE A 225 17.21 -5.06 7.91
CA ILE A 225 17.87 -5.19 6.62
C ILE A 225 19.33 -4.83 6.81
N GLY A 226 20.23 -5.75 6.50
CA GLY A 226 21.66 -5.50 6.59
C GLY A 226 22.16 -4.58 5.47
N ASP A 227 23.32 -3.96 5.69
CA ASP A 227 23.98 -3.15 4.68
C ASP A 227 24.44 -4.03 3.51
N SER A 228 24.32 -3.49 2.30
CA SER A 228 24.86 -4.09 1.08
C SER A 228 24.37 -5.50 0.76
N ILE A 229 23.17 -5.85 1.20
CA ILE A 229 22.58 -7.15 0.90
C ILE A 229 21.74 -7.14 -0.38
N CYS A 230 21.29 -5.99 -0.85
CA CYS A 230 20.46 -5.86 -2.04
C CYS A 230 21.31 -5.47 -3.26
N ASN A 231 20.93 -5.99 -4.44
CA ASN A 231 21.65 -5.75 -5.70
C ASN A 231 20.85 -4.85 -6.65
N TYR A 232 19.52 -4.84 -6.48
CA TYR A 232 18.59 -4.05 -7.28
C TYR A 232 17.67 -3.23 -6.38
N CYS A 233 17.34 -2.03 -6.82
CA CYS A 233 16.18 -1.30 -6.32
C CYS A 233 15.18 -1.17 -7.46
N ILE A 234 14.00 -1.76 -7.29
CA ILE A 234 12.88 -1.66 -8.25
C ILE A 234 11.72 -1.02 -7.51
N THR A 235 11.42 0.23 -7.84
CA THR A 235 10.43 1.01 -7.10
C THR A 235 9.67 2.00 -7.97
N SER A 236 8.49 2.41 -7.48
CA SER A 236 7.71 3.52 -7.99
C SER A 236 7.46 4.50 -6.85
N PRO A 237 8.31 5.52 -6.69
CA PRO A 237 8.19 6.49 -5.61
C PRO A 237 6.84 7.21 -5.63
N PRO A 238 6.33 7.67 -4.48
CA PRO A 238 5.14 8.51 -4.44
C PRO A 238 5.37 9.79 -5.26
N TYR A 239 4.35 10.22 -6.01
CA TYR A 239 4.44 11.42 -6.81
C TYR A 239 4.21 12.67 -5.96
N LEU A 240 5.01 13.69 -6.21
CA LEU A 240 4.78 15.02 -5.64
C LEU A 240 3.38 15.54 -6.01
N ASN A 241 2.58 15.88 -5.01
CA ASN A 241 1.25 16.51 -5.16
C ASN A 241 0.24 15.72 -6.03
N ASN A 242 0.26 14.40 -5.96
CA ASN A 242 -0.68 13.56 -6.69
C ASN A 242 -1.77 12.97 -5.77
N LEU A 243 -1.38 12.12 -4.83
CA LEU A 243 -2.30 11.38 -3.97
C LEU A 243 -1.96 11.58 -2.50
N ASP A 244 -2.99 11.77 -1.68
CA ASP A 244 -2.88 11.55 -0.25
C ASP A 244 -3.05 10.06 0.03
N TYR A 245 -1.94 9.35 0.14
CA TYR A 245 -1.93 7.89 0.33
C TYR A 245 -2.61 7.45 1.65
N GLY A 246 -2.60 8.32 2.68
CA GLY A 246 -3.36 8.09 3.91
C GLY A 246 -4.88 8.15 3.69
N GLU A 247 -5.33 8.99 2.75
CA GLU A 247 -6.75 9.07 2.39
C GLU A 247 -7.22 7.88 1.54
N VAL A 248 -6.35 7.32 0.72
CA VAL A 248 -6.67 6.16 -0.14
C VAL A 248 -7.08 4.94 0.69
N SER A 249 -6.42 4.70 1.81
CA SER A 249 -6.68 3.54 2.69
C SER A 249 -7.75 3.80 3.76
N LYS A 250 -8.24 5.04 3.95
CA LYS A 250 -9.08 5.44 5.10
C LYS A 250 -10.33 4.58 5.33
N VAL A 251 -11.00 4.15 4.26
CA VAL A 251 -12.21 3.32 4.37
C VAL A 251 -11.87 1.99 5.04
N HIS A 252 -10.77 1.37 4.66
CA HIS A 252 -10.32 0.11 5.23
C HIS A 252 -9.74 0.30 6.63
N THR A 253 -8.93 1.35 6.86
CA THR A 253 -8.34 1.59 8.18
C THR A 253 -9.41 1.89 9.23
N HIS A 254 -10.48 2.62 8.88
CA HIS A 254 -11.64 2.81 9.75
C HIS A 254 -12.42 1.52 9.96
N PHE A 255 -12.63 0.73 8.92
CA PHE A 255 -13.36 -0.53 9.01
C PHE A 255 -12.66 -1.55 9.91
N PHE A 256 -11.32 -1.67 9.81
CA PHE A 256 -10.52 -2.58 10.62
C PHE A 256 -10.11 -1.99 11.98
N GLY A 257 -10.62 -0.81 12.36
CA GLY A 257 -10.36 -0.20 13.67
C GLY A 257 -8.93 0.36 13.86
N LEU A 258 -8.14 0.49 12.78
CA LEU A 258 -6.78 1.05 12.83
C LEU A 258 -6.79 2.57 13.03
N THR A 259 -7.84 3.24 12.53
CA THR A 259 -8.05 4.68 12.65
C THR A 259 -9.53 4.97 12.91
N GLU A 260 -9.83 6.00 13.71
CA GLU A 260 -11.20 6.42 14.02
C GLU A 260 -11.56 7.75 13.38
N ASN A 261 -10.58 8.60 13.14
CA ASN A 261 -10.81 9.97 12.70
C ASN A 261 -9.64 10.50 11.86
N TRP A 262 -9.77 11.74 11.39
CA TRP A 262 -8.75 12.37 10.54
C TRP A 262 -7.42 12.58 11.25
N ASN A 263 -7.43 12.84 12.56
CA ASN A 263 -6.20 12.98 13.34
C ASN A 263 -5.43 11.66 13.40
N ASP A 264 -6.14 10.53 13.58
CA ASP A 264 -5.53 9.20 13.55
C ASP A 264 -4.86 8.90 12.21
N ILE A 265 -5.53 9.25 11.10
CA ILE A 265 -4.90 9.12 9.76
C ILE A 265 -3.60 9.91 9.69
N THR A 266 -3.57 11.12 10.27
CA THR A 266 -2.37 11.94 10.28
C THR A 266 -1.27 11.34 11.15
N GLN A 267 -1.59 10.91 12.36
CA GLN A 267 -0.61 10.46 13.34
C GLN A 267 -0.14 9.02 13.13
N LYS A 268 -1.03 8.13 12.65
CA LYS A 268 -0.73 6.70 12.52
C LYS A 268 -0.37 6.27 11.09
N VAL A 269 -0.81 7.04 10.08
CA VAL A 269 -0.60 6.69 8.68
C VAL A 269 0.34 7.68 8.00
N ARG A 270 -0.07 8.94 7.83
CA ARG A 270 0.72 9.94 7.08
C ARG A 270 2.11 10.20 7.65
N LYS A 271 2.24 10.16 8.98
CA LYS A 271 3.53 10.39 9.64
C LYS A 271 4.64 9.45 9.17
N ASN A 272 4.28 8.24 8.74
CA ASN A 272 5.22 7.22 8.28
C ASN A 272 5.38 7.19 6.75
N LEU A 273 4.82 8.17 6.05
CA LEU A 273 4.86 8.26 4.60
C LEU A 273 5.67 9.46 4.14
N VAL A 274 6.31 9.33 2.99
CA VAL A 274 6.90 10.46 2.28
C VAL A 274 5.83 11.50 1.97
N THR A 275 6.19 12.75 2.08
CA THR A 275 5.34 13.90 1.81
C THR A 275 4.83 13.90 0.37
N GLY A 276 3.54 13.58 0.17
CA GLY A 276 2.93 13.47 -1.16
C GLY A 276 1.75 14.42 -1.40
N ALA A 277 1.27 15.12 -0.37
CA ALA A 277 0.12 16.01 -0.46
C ALA A 277 0.18 17.16 0.56
N THR A 278 -0.45 18.29 0.24
CA THR A 278 -0.51 19.48 1.13
C THR A 278 -1.23 19.21 2.46
N THR A 279 -1.94 18.11 2.57
CA THR A 279 -2.60 17.65 3.80
C THR A 279 -1.62 17.09 4.84
N HIS A 280 -0.39 16.74 4.44
CA HIS A 280 0.65 16.26 5.35
C HIS A 280 1.15 17.34 6.30
N TYR A 281 1.17 18.61 5.84
CA TYR A 281 1.68 19.77 6.59
C TYR A 281 0.57 20.78 6.84
N ARG A 282 -0.34 20.45 7.75
CA ARG A 282 -1.22 21.46 8.35
C ARG A 282 -0.52 22.04 9.56
N ASP A 283 -0.34 23.34 9.60
CA ASP A 283 0.14 24.09 10.78
C ASP A 283 1.62 23.88 11.19
N ILE A 284 2.49 23.55 10.23
CA ILE A 284 3.93 23.58 10.50
C ILE A 284 4.46 24.97 10.17
N ASP A 285 5.12 25.58 11.14
CA ASP A 285 5.92 26.80 10.95
C ASP A 285 7.17 26.42 10.12
N PHE A 286 7.03 26.52 8.79
CA PHE A 286 8.15 26.30 7.88
C PHE A 286 8.99 27.56 7.79
N ASP A 287 10.26 27.49 8.24
CA ASP A 287 11.26 28.54 8.06
C ASP A 287 12.31 28.09 7.05
N ILE A 288 12.36 28.74 5.91
CA ILE A 288 13.34 28.48 4.85
C ILE A 288 14.76 28.70 5.31
N ASN A 289 15.03 29.57 6.30
CA ASN A 289 16.37 29.81 6.81
C ASN A 289 16.83 28.63 7.67
N ILE A 290 15.93 28.02 8.44
CA ILE A 290 16.21 26.79 9.16
C ILE A 290 16.40 25.62 8.17
N PHE A 291 15.56 25.53 7.15
CA PHE A 291 15.64 24.48 6.13
C PHE A 291 16.97 24.49 5.37
N LYS A 292 17.55 25.67 5.12
CA LYS A 292 18.89 25.81 4.50
C LYS A 292 20.01 25.12 5.28
N GLU A 293 19.83 24.96 6.58
CA GLU A 293 20.84 24.40 7.48
C GLU A 293 20.69 22.89 7.69
N ASN A 294 19.70 22.24 7.08
CA ASN A 294 19.54 20.79 7.16
C ASN A 294 20.56 20.04 6.28
N ASP A 295 20.68 18.72 6.51
CA ASP A 295 21.65 17.88 5.81
C ASP A 295 21.39 17.82 4.30
N PHE A 296 20.12 17.70 3.90
CA PHE A 296 19.72 17.70 2.49
C PHE A 296 20.25 18.93 1.75
N SER A 297 20.00 20.14 2.30
CA SER A 297 20.37 21.41 1.67
C SER A 297 21.89 21.58 1.61
N LYS A 298 22.62 21.17 2.66
CA LYS A 298 24.08 21.27 2.73
C LYS A 298 24.79 20.30 1.81
N GLU A 299 24.31 19.07 1.73
CA GLU A 299 24.94 18.03 0.91
C GLU A 299 24.56 18.15 -0.57
N ASN A 300 23.42 18.81 -0.89
CA ASN A 300 22.89 18.91 -2.26
C ASN A 300 22.64 20.36 -2.67
N GLN A 301 23.62 21.23 -2.48
CA GLN A 301 23.49 22.69 -2.69
C GLN A 301 22.90 23.06 -4.06
N LEU A 302 23.33 22.41 -5.14
CA LEU A 302 22.82 22.71 -6.49
C LEU A 302 21.32 22.41 -6.62
N VAL A 303 20.88 21.29 -6.08
CA VAL A 303 19.46 20.91 -6.07
C VAL A 303 18.67 21.87 -5.18
N PHE A 304 19.21 22.22 -4.02
CA PHE A 304 18.58 23.19 -3.12
C PHE A 304 18.40 24.55 -3.79
N ASP A 305 19.39 25.08 -4.51
CA ASP A 305 19.33 26.39 -5.18
C ASP A 305 18.24 26.41 -6.27
N GLU A 306 18.08 25.31 -7.02
CA GLU A 306 17.00 25.13 -8.00
C GLU A 306 15.62 25.11 -7.32
N LEU A 307 15.50 24.32 -6.26
CA LEU A 307 14.27 24.22 -5.48
C LEU A 307 13.93 25.55 -4.79
N PHE A 308 14.92 26.27 -4.28
CA PHE A 308 14.71 27.58 -3.67
C PHE A 308 14.21 28.60 -4.68
N THR A 309 14.72 28.59 -5.90
CA THR A 309 14.20 29.42 -6.99
C THR A 309 12.73 29.11 -7.27
N SER A 310 12.38 27.83 -7.37
CA SER A 310 11.03 27.35 -7.58
C SER A 310 10.12 27.69 -6.39
N TYR A 311 10.62 27.58 -5.16
CA TYR A 311 9.92 27.95 -3.91
C TYR A 311 9.45 29.41 -3.95
N ILE A 312 10.34 30.35 -4.33
CA ILE A 312 10.01 31.77 -4.45
C ILE A 312 8.97 31.99 -5.56
N GLN A 313 9.11 31.37 -6.72
CA GLN A 313 8.16 31.50 -7.83
C GLN A 313 6.76 31.01 -7.44
N ILE A 314 6.66 29.85 -6.78
CA ILE A 314 5.38 29.29 -6.32
C ILE A 314 4.74 30.21 -5.28
N MET A 315 5.53 30.78 -4.37
CA MET A 315 5.07 31.76 -3.38
C MET A 315 4.44 33.00 -4.05
N GLU A 316 5.12 33.57 -5.07
CA GLU A 316 4.59 34.73 -5.78
C GLU A 316 3.29 34.41 -6.54
N ILE A 317 3.22 33.25 -7.20
CA ILE A 317 2.00 32.80 -7.87
C ILE A 317 0.86 32.58 -6.86
N ALA A 318 1.16 32.06 -5.67
CA ALA A 318 0.17 31.82 -4.63
C ALA A 318 -0.51 33.10 -4.13
N LYS A 319 0.18 34.24 -4.14
CA LYS A 319 -0.39 35.55 -3.78
C LYS A 319 -1.55 35.98 -4.70
N THR A 320 -1.55 35.50 -5.94
CA THR A 320 -2.57 35.88 -6.96
C THR A 320 -3.73 34.89 -7.04
N ARG A 321 -3.66 33.76 -6.30
CA ARG A 321 -4.67 32.69 -6.33
C ARG A 321 -5.46 32.62 -5.03
N ASN A 322 -6.76 32.37 -5.16
CA ASN A 322 -7.60 32.06 -4.00
C ASN A 322 -7.29 30.65 -3.48
N GLY A 323 -7.00 30.52 -2.19
CA GLY A 323 -6.78 29.25 -1.49
C GLY A 323 -5.39 29.17 -0.85
N LYS A 324 -5.35 28.64 0.38
CA LYS A 324 -4.11 28.39 1.11
C LYS A 324 -3.57 27.03 0.69
N LYS A 325 -2.75 26.98 -0.35
CA LYS A 325 -2.05 25.76 -0.74
C LYS A 325 -0.56 26.00 -0.67
N SER A 326 0.09 25.40 0.31
CA SER A 326 1.53 25.50 0.55
C SER A 326 2.34 24.58 -0.36
N PHE A 327 2.15 24.67 -1.68
CA PHE A 327 2.87 23.83 -2.65
C PHE A 327 4.38 24.06 -2.65
N ASN A 328 4.81 25.27 -2.33
CA ASN A 328 6.21 25.60 -2.13
C ASN A 328 6.82 24.81 -0.97
N ILE A 329 6.12 24.72 0.17
CA ILE A 329 6.55 23.93 1.33
C ILE A 329 6.49 22.45 1.05
N LEU A 330 5.39 21.99 0.42
CA LEU A 330 5.24 20.59 0.00
C LEU A 330 6.42 20.11 -0.83
N MET A 331 6.84 20.92 -1.81
CA MET A 331 7.96 20.60 -2.68
C MET A 331 9.26 20.43 -1.89
N MET A 332 9.58 21.38 -0.99
CA MET A 332 10.80 21.31 -0.18
C MET A 332 10.86 20.02 0.64
N HIS A 333 9.79 19.73 1.39
CA HIS A 333 9.74 18.50 2.20
C HIS A 333 9.73 17.21 1.38
N TYR A 334 9.10 17.20 0.22
CA TYR A 334 9.15 16.02 -0.64
C TYR A 334 10.57 15.66 -1.06
N PHE A 335 11.36 16.64 -1.49
CA PHE A 335 12.75 16.39 -1.91
C PHE A 335 13.66 16.05 -0.73
N GLU A 336 13.43 16.64 0.44
CA GLU A 336 14.11 16.27 1.68
C GLU A 336 13.79 14.82 2.07
N ASP A 337 12.52 14.44 2.10
CA ASP A 337 12.09 13.07 2.40
C ASP A 337 12.71 12.07 1.40
N MET A 338 12.68 12.40 0.11
CA MET A 338 13.28 11.55 -0.93
C MET A 338 14.80 11.43 -0.80
N TYR A 339 15.49 12.48 -0.38
CA TYR A 339 16.91 12.42 -0.07
C TYR A 339 17.19 11.38 1.02
N TYR A 340 16.43 11.38 2.12
CA TYR A 340 16.60 10.39 3.18
C TYR A 340 16.28 8.97 2.70
N VAL A 341 15.22 8.79 1.90
CA VAL A 341 14.90 7.47 1.32
C VAL A 341 16.01 6.96 0.42
N LEU A 342 16.55 7.82 -0.47
CA LEU A 342 17.64 7.43 -1.37
C LEU A 342 18.92 7.12 -0.60
N SER A 343 19.23 7.88 0.44
CA SER A 343 20.38 7.62 1.31
C SER A 343 20.26 6.29 2.04
N SER A 344 19.09 5.98 2.61
CA SER A 344 18.80 4.69 3.24
C SER A 344 18.86 3.54 2.23
N THR A 345 18.30 3.75 1.03
CA THR A 345 18.32 2.77 -0.06
C THR A 345 19.76 2.50 -0.54
N TYR A 346 20.58 3.55 -0.63
CA TYR A 346 22.00 3.42 -1.04
C TYR A 346 22.78 2.53 -0.08
N LYS A 347 22.59 2.69 1.22
CA LYS A 347 23.24 1.85 2.24
C LYS A 347 22.82 0.38 2.11
N CYS A 348 21.55 0.11 1.88
CA CYS A 348 21.06 -1.25 1.66
C CYS A 348 21.67 -1.92 0.41
N ASN A 349 21.92 -1.14 -0.66
CA ASN A 349 22.31 -1.69 -1.97
C ASN A 349 23.81 -1.63 -2.27
N PHE A 350 24.56 -0.59 -1.81
CA PHE A 350 25.84 -0.26 -2.44
C PHE A 350 27.06 -0.13 -1.51
N LEU A 351 26.90 0.04 -0.21
CA LEU A 351 28.04 0.27 0.68
C LEU A 351 29.08 -0.87 0.78
N GLY A 352 28.79 -2.07 0.24
CA GLY A 352 29.73 -3.20 0.22
C GLY A 352 30.55 -3.33 -1.04
N ALA A 353 30.24 -2.58 -2.09
CA ALA A 353 30.98 -2.69 -3.37
C ALA A 353 32.37 -2.08 -3.31
N ASP A 354 32.58 -1.06 -2.45
CA ASP A 354 33.85 -0.33 -2.36
C ASP A 354 34.90 -1.00 -1.47
N ASN A 355 34.54 -2.03 -0.69
CA ASN A 355 35.47 -2.72 0.22
C ASN A 355 36.05 -4.03 -0.37
N LYS A 356 35.85 -4.30 -1.67
CA LYS A 356 36.41 -5.46 -2.37
C LYS A 356 37.32 -5.02 -3.52
N GLN A 357 38.22 -4.07 -3.27
CA GLN A 357 39.39 -3.84 -4.13
C GLN A 357 40.67 -4.32 -3.43
#